data_641368a08a08fe34929a806b4d21a6cf
#
_entry.id   641368a08a08fe34929a806b4d21a6cf
#
_cell.length_a   1.000
_cell.length_b   1.000
_cell.length_c   1.000
_cell.angle_alpha   90.00
_cell.angle_beta   90.00
_cell.angle_gamma   90.00
#
_symmetry.space_group_name_H-M   'P 1'
#
loop_
_entity.id
_entity.type
_entity.pdbx_description
1 polymer ?
#
loop_
_entity_poly.entity_id
_entity_poly.type
_entity_poly.pdbx_seq_one_letter_code
_entity_poly.pdbx_strand_id
1 'polypeptide(L)'
;EVQVRHSVRRGVFFEIVDYKVTPEDVERLEKRMRELVEQDHRFVKRVVPIDEARRIFLSRGREDRYRALAFREKDYVSLYTFDDIEDYFYGYMVPSTGYLKLFGLAAENDGIVLIVPKKENPTRLPDVTLPKQLFDVFTEYTNWIKILGVEDVGRLNEVVKKGRIHEFILISEALHEKKIAQIADMILQQKKRIILIAGPSSSGKTTFARRLGIQLRVNGLRPLNISVDDYFVDKTQTPLD
;
A
#
# COMPACT_ATOMS: atom_id res chain seq x y z
N GLU A 1 -8.17 8.02 14.66
CA GLU A 1 -6.92 8.15 13.88
C GLU A 1 -7.16 7.69 12.45
N VAL A 2 -6.65 8.44 11.46
CA VAL A 2 -6.71 8.07 10.04
C VAL A 2 -5.37 7.48 9.64
N GLN A 3 -5.38 6.29 9.03
CA GLN A 3 -4.19 5.61 8.56
C GLN A 3 -4.24 5.41 7.05
N VAL A 4 -3.19 5.89 6.37
CA VAL A 4 -2.96 5.60 4.94
C VAL A 4 -2.49 4.16 4.81
N ARG A 5 -3.21 3.34 4.04
CA ARG A 5 -2.88 1.91 3.89
C ARG A 5 -2.09 1.62 2.63
N HIS A 6 -2.69 1.80 1.49
CA HIS A 6 -2.06 1.44 0.21
C HIS A 6 -2.68 2.22 -0.96
N SER A 7 -1.97 2.27 -2.06
CA SER A 7 -2.52 2.77 -3.32
C SER A 7 -3.43 1.72 -3.95
N VAL A 8 -4.55 2.15 -4.50
CA VAL A 8 -5.50 1.31 -5.22
C VAL A 8 -5.72 1.89 -6.60
N ARG A 9 -5.18 1.25 -7.64
CA ARG A 9 -5.22 1.74 -9.02
C ARG A 9 -4.85 3.23 -9.15
N ARG A 10 -5.79 4.13 -8.86
CA ARG A 10 -5.68 5.59 -9.05
C ARG A 10 -6.20 6.36 -7.85
N GLY A 11 -6.26 5.70 -6.75
CA GLY A 11 -6.65 6.28 -5.48
C GLY A 11 -5.71 5.85 -4.37
N VAL A 12 -5.95 6.37 -3.19
CA VAL A 12 -5.28 5.99 -1.97
C VAL A 12 -6.33 5.54 -0.98
N PHE A 13 -6.15 4.36 -0.42
CA PHE A 13 -7.06 3.81 0.57
C PHE A 13 -6.64 4.23 1.98
N PHE A 14 -7.62 4.67 2.75
CA PHE A 14 -7.49 5.11 4.13
C PHE A 14 -8.44 4.31 5.03
N GLU A 15 -7.96 3.96 6.19
CA GLU A 15 -8.78 3.43 7.28
C GLU A 15 -8.89 4.45 8.42
N ILE A 16 -10.04 4.48 9.07
CA ILE A 16 -10.21 5.13 10.36
C ILE A 16 -10.13 4.03 11.41
N VAL A 17 -9.14 4.11 12.30
CA VAL A 17 -8.90 3.09 13.33
C VAL A 17 -10.15 2.94 14.20
N ASP A 18 -10.57 1.69 14.41
CA ASP A 18 -11.72 1.33 15.24
C ASP A 18 -13.06 1.96 14.81
N TYR A 19 -13.18 2.33 13.51
CA TYR A 19 -14.39 2.91 12.98
C TYR A 19 -14.70 2.39 11.58
N LYS A 20 -15.94 1.99 11.35
CA LYS A 20 -16.45 1.58 10.04
C LYS A 20 -17.08 2.79 9.34
N VAL A 21 -16.50 3.16 8.22
CA VAL A 21 -16.95 4.31 7.45
C VAL A 21 -18.25 3.98 6.72
N THR A 22 -19.22 4.86 6.84
CA THR A 22 -20.49 4.80 6.11
C THR A 22 -20.47 5.72 4.87
N PRO A 23 -21.35 5.51 3.89
CA PRO A 23 -21.49 6.42 2.75
C PRO A 23 -21.79 7.87 3.18
N GLU A 24 -22.59 8.05 4.23
CA GLU A 24 -22.93 9.37 4.78
C GLU A 24 -21.70 10.08 5.38
N ASP A 25 -20.78 9.32 5.99
CA ASP A 25 -19.51 9.86 6.48
C ASP A 25 -18.65 10.36 5.33
N VAL A 26 -18.62 9.62 4.22
CA VAL A 26 -17.86 10.00 3.03
C VAL A 26 -18.41 11.29 2.41
N GLU A 27 -19.73 11.41 2.27
CA GLU A 27 -20.36 12.62 1.77
C GLU A 27 -20.07 13.83 2.66
N ARG A 28 -20.19 13.67 3.98
CA ARG A 28 -19.89 14.72 4.97
C ARG A 28 -18.42 15.13 4.92
N LEU A 29 -17.51 14.16 4.81
CA LEU A 29 -16.07 14.39 4.71
C LEU A 29 -15.73 15.12 3.40
N GLU A 30 -16.25 14.65 2.27
CA GLU A 30 -16.01 15.29 0.97
C GLU A 30 -16.51 16.72 0.95
N LYS A 31 -17.71 16.98 1.48
CA LYS A 31 -18.24 18.33 1.63
C LYS A 31 -17.29 19.21 2.43
N ARG A 32 -16.82 18.73 3.60
CA ARG A 32 -15.87 19.49 4.44
C ARG A 32 -14.54 19.75 3.74
N MET A 33 -14.02 18.79 3.02
CA MET A 33 -12.79 18.96 2.23
C MET A 33 -12.98 20.03 1.14
N ARG A 34 -14.13 20.07 0.46
CA ARG A 34 -14.44 21.12 -0.53
C ARG A 34 -14.52 22.51 0.10
N GLU A 35 -15.15 22.65 1.25
CA GLU A 35 -15.16 23.90 2.02
C GLU A 35 -13.74 24.39 2.34
N LEU A 36 -12.84 23.49 2.76
CA LEU A 36 -11.43 23.83 3.04
C LEU A 36 -10.66 24.25 1.77
N VAL A 37 -10.99 23.66 0.62
CA VAL A 37 -10.43 24.08 -0.67
C VAL A 37 -10.90 25.48 -1.06
N GLU A 38 -12.18 25.77 -0.86
CA GLU A 38 -12.77 27.10 -1.14
C GLU A 38 -12.22 28.19 -0.23
N GLN A 39 -11.91 27.86 1.03
CA GLN A 39 -11.31 28.76 2.02
C GLN A 39 -9.85 29.10 1.71
N ASP A 40 -9.19 28.34 0.85
CA ASP A 40 -7.82 28.55 0.35
C ASP A 40 -6.77 28.74 1.47
N HIS A 41 -6.79 27.86 2.47
CA HIS A 41 -5.84 27.90 3.59
C HIS A 41 -4.41 27.61 3.13
N ARG A 42 -3.44 28.35 3.65
CA ARG A 42 -2.02 28.18 3.32
C ARG A 42 -1.41 26.95 3.99
N PHE A 43 -0.54 26.25 3.26
CA PHE A 43 0.39 25.31 3.85
C PHE A 43 1.69 26.03 4.23
N VAL A 44 2.00 26.04 5.52
CA VAL A 44 3.23 26.70 6.02
C VAL A 44 4.33 25.66 6.18
N LYS A 45 5.43 25.87 5.44
CA LYS A 45 6.63 25.01 5.53
C LYS A 45 7.63 25.60 6.50
N ARG A 46 8.15 24.79 7.41
CA ARG A 46 9.31 25.11 8.23
C ARG A 46 10.31 23.94 8.25
N VAL A 47 11.57 24.24 8.38
CA VAL A 47 12.64 23.25 8.52
C VAL A 47 13.04 23.24 9.99
N VAL A 48 13.00 22.08 10.61
CA VAL A 48 13.29 21.92 12.04
C VAL A 48 14.32 20.82 12.28
N PRO A 49 15.07 20.87 13.39
CA PRO A 49 15.90 19.75 13.80
C PRO A 49 15.07 18.48 14.06
N ILE A 50 15.68 17.32 13.80
CA ILE A 50 15.01 16.01 14.00
C ILE A 50 14.46 15.86 15.41
N ASP A 51 15.20 16.26 16.43
CA ASP A 51 14.78 16.10 17.83
C ASP A 51 13.57 16.99 18.16
N GLU A 52 13.44 18.15 17.54
CA GLU A 52 12.23 18.98 17.66
C GLU A 52 11.03 18.29 17.03
N ALA A 53 11.16 17.82 15.78
CA ALA A 53 10.10 17.10 15.09
C ALA A 53 9.65 15.85 15.85
N ARG A 54 10.59 15.09 16.40
CA ARG A 54 10.28 13.89 17.21
C ARG A 54 9.48 14.25 18.45
N ARG A 55 9.83 15.33 19.16
CA ARG A 55 9.06 15.81 20.34
C ARG A 55 7.64 16.21 19.93
N ILE A 56 7.48 16.93 18.82
CA ILE A 56 6.18 17.33 18.29
C ILE A 56 5.30 16.09 18.01
N PHE A 57 5.83 15.09 17.31
CA PHE A 57 5.06 13.89 16.98
C PHE A 57 4.72 13.06 18.23
N LEU A 58 5.65 12.94 19.16
CA LEU A 58 5.39 12.23 20.43
C LEU A 58 4.29 12.91 21.25
N SER A 59 4.31 14.24 21.35
CA SER A 59 3.30 15.01 22.10
C SER A 59 1.88 14.92 21.46
N ARG A 60 1.82 14.59 20.16
CA ARG A 60 0.57 14.39 19.41
C ARG A 60 0.16 12.92 19.29
N GLY A 61 0.82 11.99 20.00
CA GLY A 61 0.54 10.56 19.94
C GLY A 61 0.93 9.87 18.63
N ARG A 62 1.73 10.55 17.77
CA ARG A 62 2.18 10.03 16.47
C ARG A 62 3.48 9.24 16.65
N GLU A 63 3.40 8.11 17.34
CA GLU A 63 4.56 7.26 17.60
C GLU A 63 5.20 6.67 16.35
N ASP A 64 4.39 6.43 15.31
CA ASP A 64 4.85 5.98 13.99
C ASP A 64 5.89 6.95 13.40
N ARG A 65 5.57 8.25 13.44
CA ARG A 65 6.45 9.33 12.98
C ARG A 65 7.69 9.48 13.87
N TYR A 66 7.49 9.42 15.18
CA TYR A 66 8.58 9.47 16.15
C TYR A 66 9.61 8.37 15.91
N ARG A 67 9.16 7.12 15.70
CA ARG A 67 10.05 5.98 15.41
C ARG A 67 10.71 6.11 14.04
N ALA A 68 9.98 6.48 13.00
CA ALA A 68 10.52 6.61 11.67
C ALA A 68 11.66 7.66 11.61
N LEU A 69 11.48 8.79 12.27
CA LEU A 69 12.50 9.84 12.33
C LEU A 69 13.75 9.46 13.15
N ALA A 70 13.65 8.49 14.06
CA ALA A 70 14.78 8.01 14.86
C ALA A 70 15.90 7.36 14.03
N PHE A 71 15.60 6.93 12.80
CA PHE A 71 16.53 6.25 11.89
C PHE A 71 16.92 7.11 10.70
N ARG A 72 16.57 8.40 10.72
CA ARG A 72 16.90 9.31 9.63
C ARG A 72 18.33 9.77 9.75
N GLU A 73 19.08 9.73 8.64
CA GLU A 73 20.48 10.17 8.57
C GLU A 73 20.64 11.70 8.59
N LYS A 74 19.65 12.44 8.03
CA LYS A 74 19.67 13.90 8.04
C LYS A 74 19.23 14.40 9.41
N ASP A 75 19.88 15.43 9.91
CA ASP A 75 19.63 16.08 11.19
C ASP A 75 18.42 17.04 11.19
N TYR A 76 17.77 17.22 10.05
CA TYR A 76 16.61 18.09 9.89
C TYR A 76 15.49 17.45 9.09
N VAL A 77 14.29 18.00 9.21
CA VAL A 77 13.09 17.60 8.44
C VAL A 77 12.23 18.82 8.10
N SER A 78 11.56 18.78 6.94
CA SER A 78 10.58 19.80 6.56
C SER A 78 9.21 19.41 7.11
N LEU A 79 8.67 20.23 8.00
CA LEU A 79 7.32 20.15 8.50
C LEU A 79 6.42 21.08 7.67
N TYR A 80 5.20 20.63 7.42
CA TYR A 80 4.14 21.42 6.82
C TYR A 80 2.99 21.50 7.81
N THR A 81 2.55 22.73 8.06
CA THR A 81 1.42 23.01 8.97
C THR A 81 0.22 23.46 8.15
N PHE A 82 -0.92 22.91 8.47
CA PHE A 82 -2.23 23.30 7.98
C PHE A 82 -3.17 23.38 9.19
N ASP A 83 -3.63 24.58 9.51
CA ASP A 83 -4.33 24.88 10.75
C ASP A 83 -3.55 24.37 11.97
N ASP A 84 -4.10 23.43 12.75
CA ASP A 84 -3.49 22.78 13.90
C ASP A 84 -2.79 21.44 13.56
N ILE A 85 -2.88 21.00 12.30
CA ILE A 85 -2.28 19.75 11.84
C ILE A 85 -0.87 20.03 11.33
N GLU A 86 0.08 19.21 11.78
CA GLU A 86 1.46 19.28 11.35
C GLU A 86 2.00 17.88 11.02
N ASP A 87 2.57 17.74 9.82
CA ASP A 87 3.21 16.50 9.39
C ASP A 87 4.44 16.82 8.52
N TYR A 88 5.30 15.83 8.26
CA TYR A 88 6.47 16.01 7.43
C TYR A 88 6.28 15.47 6.02
N PHE A 89 6.91 16.15 5.05
CA PHE A 89 6.95 15.73 3.66
C PHE A 89 8.37 15.86 3.09
N TYR A 90 8.74 14.91 2.25
CA TYR A 90 10.05 14.90 1.58
C TYR A 90 10.07 15.75 0.31
N GLY A 91 8.92 16.03 -0.29
CA GLY A 91 8.78 16.81 -1.49
C GLY A 91 8.21 18.22 -1.24
N TYR A 92 7.74 18.82 -2.30
CA TYR A 92 7.02 20.09 -2.25
C TYR A 92 5.52 19.83 -2.19
N MET A 93 4.82 20.58 -1.36
CA MET A 93 3.37 20.68 -1.36
C MET A 93 2.93 21.90 -2.16
N VAL A 94 1.68 21.92 -2.59
CA VAL A 94 1.04 23.12 -3.14
C VAL A 94 1.01 24.23 -2.10
N PRO A 95 0.97 25.52 -2.49
CA PRO A 95 0.99 26.62 -1.54
C PRO A 95 -0.20 26.70 -0.60
N SER A 96 -1.37 26.25 -1.08
CA SER A 96 -2.62 26.32 -0.32
C SER A 96 -3.62 25.25 -0.76
N THR A 97 -4.69 25.07 0.02
CA THR A 97 -5.77 24.12 -0.28
C THR A 97 -6.53 24.46 -1.55
N GLY A 98 -6.60 25.74 -1.96
CA GLY A 98 -7.25 26.19 -3.19
C GLY A 98 -6.72 25.57 -4.49
N TYR A 99 -5.53 24.99 -4.46
CA TYR A 99 -4.98 24.23 -5.59
C TYR A 99 -5.57 22.82 -5.73
N LEU A 100 -6.22 22.28 -4.69
CA LEU A 100 -6.71 20.91 -4.62
C LEU A 100 -8.16 20.78 -5.10
N LYS A 101 -8.51 21.40 -6.22
CA LYS A 101 -9.90 21.55 -6.70
C LYS A 101 -10.56 20.25 -7.15
N LEU A 102 -9.76 19.29 -7.64
CA LEU A 102 -10.30 18.09 -8.28
C LEU A 102 -9.89 16.84 -7.51
N PHE A 103 -10.81 16.31 -6.75
CA PHE A 103 -10.72 15.03 -6.04
C PHE A 103 -12.13 14.45 -5.86
N GLY A 104 -12.20 13.19 -5.47
CA GLY A 104 -13.42 12.53 -5.05
C GLY A 104 -13.13 11.53 -3.95
N LEU A 105 -14.14 11.20 -3.18
CA LEU A 105 -14.08 10.16 -2.16
C LEU A 105 -15.07 9.04 -2.50
N ALA A 106 -14.73 7.81 -2.13
CA ALA A 106 -15.62 6.66 -2.21
C ALA A 106 -15.49 5.81 -0.95
N ALA A 107 -16.62 5.32 -0.45
CA ALA A 107 -16.62 4.32 0.62
C ALA A 107 -16.23 2.96 0.03
N GLU A 108 -15.31 2.26 0.66
CA GLU A 108 -14.87 0.94 0.24
C GLU A 108 -14.32 0.15 1.43
N ASN A 109 -14.75 -1.10 1.60
CA ASN A 109 -14.25 -2.03 2.62
C ASN A 109 -14.07 -1.40 4.02
N ASP A 110 -15.11 -0.79 4.55
CA ASP A 110 -15.12 -0.09 5.85
C ASP A 110 -14.16 1.12 5.96
N GLY A 111 -13.58 1.58 4.84
CA GLY A 111 -12.67 2.73 4.75
C GLY A 111 -13.04 3.70 3.63
N ILE A 112 -12.08 4.52 3.24
CA ILE A 112 -12.25 5.60 2.26
C ILE A 112 -11.19 5.47 1.17
N VAL A 113 -11.59 5.62 -0.08
CA VAL A 113 -10.66 5.79 -1.20
C VAL A 113 -10.67 7.26 -1.62
N LEU A 114 -9.53 7.92 -1.52
CA LEU A 114 -9.30 9.24 -2.12
C LEU A 114 -8.92 9.05 -3.59
N ILE A 115 -9.73 9.62 -4.48
CA ILE A 115 -9.55 9.56 -5.93
C ILE A 115 -8.97 10.89 -6.39
N VAL A 116 -7.89 10.84 -7.17
CA VAL A 116 -7.24 12.02 -7.73
C VAL A 116 -7.13 11.91 -9.25
N PRO A 117 -7.05 13.04 -9.99
CA PRO A 117 -6.88 13.03 -11.44
C PRO A 117 -5.56 12.37 -11.85
N LYS A 118 -5.52 11.85 -13.07
CA LYS A 118 -4.30 11.32 -13.66
C LYS A 118 -3.39 12.45 -14.15
N LYS A 119 -2.09 12.18 -14.18
CA LYS A 119 -1.11 13.09 -14.79
C LYS A 119 -1.39 13.33 -16.29
N GLU A 120 -1.83 12.29 -17.00
CA GLU A 120 -2.16 12.34 -18.42
C GLU A 120 -3.50 13.06 -18.70
N ASN A 121 -4.38 13.11 -17.71
CA ASN A 121 -5.66 13.83 -17.80
C ASN A 121 -5.97 14.52 -16.47
N PRO A 122 -5.36 15.68 -16.18
CA PRO A 122 -5.45 16.35 -14.90
C PRO A 122 -6.78 17.08 -14.68
N THR A 123 -7.66 17.13 -15.68
CA THR A 123 -8.94 17.84 -15.64
C THR A 123 -10.14 16.95 -15.32
N ARG A 124 -9.93 15.62 -15.24
CA ARG A 124 -11.02 14.67 -15.02
C ARG A 124 -10.62 13.62 -14.00
N LEU A 125 -11.56 13.29 -13.10
CA LEU A 125 -11.41 12.13 -12.23
C LEU A 125 -11.57 10.83 -13.02
N PRO A 126 -10.74 9.82 -12.75
CA PRO A 126 -10.92 8.51 -13.34
C PRO A 126 -12.12 7.79 -12.72
N ASP A 127 -12.78 6.94 -13.49
CA ASP A 127 -13.71 5.96 -12.95
C ASP A 127 -12.92 4.93 -12.14
N VAL A 128 -13.25 4.80 -10.86
CA VAL A 128 -12.58 3.86 -9.95
C VAL A 128 -13.55 2.73 -9.65
N THR A 129 -13.45 1.67 -10.45
CA THR A 129 -14.03 0.37 -10.10
C THR A 129 -12.94 -0.45 -9.42
N LEU A 130 -13.13 -0.79 -8.16
CA LEU A 130 -12.14 -1.52 -7.37
C LEU A 130 -12.50 -3.01 -7.35
N PRO A 131 -11.62 -3.91 -7.84
CA PRO A 131 -11.85 -5.33 -7.75
C PRO A 131 -11.82 -5.77 -6.27
N LYS A 132 -12.90 -6.36 -5.79
CA LYS A 132 -13.01 -6.86 -4.41
C LYS A 132 -11.82 -7.76 -4.04
N GLN A 133 -11.41 -8.64 -4.95
CA GLN A 133 -10.30 -9.56 -4.74
C GLN A 133 -8.97 -8.83 -4.41
N LEU A 134 -8.75 -7.65 -4.98
CA LEU A 134 -7.54 -6.87 -4.70
C LEU A 134 -7.56 -6.35 -3.26
N PHE A 135 -8.71 -5.87 -2.79
CA PHE A 135 -8.86 -5.44 -1.39
C PHE A 135 -8.69 -6.60 -0.40
N ASP A 136 -9.25 -7.76 -0.71
CA ASP A 136 -9.12 -8.96 0.13
C ASP A 136 -7.63 -9.33 0.32
N VAL A 137 -6.83 -9.26 -0.75
CA VAL A 137 -5.38 -9.50 -0.69
C VAL A 137 -4.66 -8.46 0.15
N PHE A 138 -4.99 -7.17 0.02
CA PHE A 138 -4.38 -6.11 0.83
C PHE A 138 -4.77 -6.23 2.31
N THR A 139 -6.01 -6.58 2.60
CA THR A 139 -6.47 -6.83 3.97
C THR A 139 -5.73 -8.02 4.60
N GLU A 140 -5.57 -9.12 3.87
CA GLU A 140 -4.79 -10.27 4.31
C GLU A 140 -3.34 -9.88 4.61
N TYR A 141 -2.71 -9.13 3.72
CA TYR A 141 -1.34 -8.64 3.91
C TYR A 141 -1.21 -7.72 5.14
N THR A 142 -2.16 -6.80 5.33
CA THR A 142 -2.19 -5.91 6.50
C THR A 142 -2.31 -6.72 7.80
N ASN A 143 -3.15 -7.77 7.82
CA ASN A 143 -3.28 -8.63 8.98
C ASN A 143 -1.97 -9.40 9.29
N TRP A 144 -1.24 -9.83 8.26
CA TRP A 144 0.07 -10.46 8.45
C TRP A 144 1.08 -9.50 9.07
N ILE A 145 1.15 -8.28 8.58
CA ILE A 145 2.04 -7.25 9.13
C ILE A 145 1.70 -6.96 10.60
N LYS A 146 0.41 -6.92 10.97
CA LYS A 146 -0.04 -6.78 12.35
C LYS A 146 0.41 -7.95 13.23
N ILE A 147 0.25 -9.18 12.75
CA ILE A 147 0.72 -10.40 13.45
C ILE A 147 2.23 -10.34 13.68
N LEU A 148 2.99 -9.85 12.71
CA LEU A 148 4.44 -9.70 12.80
C LEU A 148 4.87 -8.52 13.69
N GLY A 149 3.94 -7.64 14.06
CA GLY A 149 4.20 -6.45 14.88
C GLY A 149 5.07 -5.39 14.18
N VAL A 150 5.08 -5.37 12.83
CA VAL A 150 5.91 -4.49 12.00
C VAL A 150 5.02 -3.70 11.05
N GLU A 151 4.14 -2.89 11.60
CA GLU A 151 3.14 -2.14 10.85
C GLU A 151 3.68 -0.89 10.15
N ASP A 152 4.87 -0.44 10.55
CA ASP A 152 5.54 0.73 9.99
C ASP A 152 7.06 0.51 9.82
N VAL A 153 7.68 1.33 8.99
CA VAL A 153 9.13 1.27 8.71
C VAL A 153 9.97 1.50 9.97
N GLY A 154 9.49 2.33 10.90
CA GLY A 154 10.17 2.56 12.17
C GLY A 154 10.29 1.29 13.00
N ARG A 155 9.21 0.51 13.10
CA ARG A 155 9.20 -0.80 13.77
C ARG A 155 10.11 -1.82 13.06
N LEU A 156 10.11 -1.84 11.72
CA LEU A 156 11.04 -2.69 10.97
C LEU A 156 12.51 -2.33 11.30
N ASN A 157 12.84 -1.05 11.29
CA ASN A 157 14.17 -0.57 11.65
C ASN A 157 14.55 -0.95 13.10
N GLU A 158 13.60 -0.94 14.03
CA GLU A 158 13.85 -1.43 15.39
C GLU A 158 14.16 -2.93 15.42
N VAL A 159 13.45 -3.75 14.64
CA VAL A 159 13.74 -5.19 14.51
C VAL A 159 15.16 -5.41 14.00
N VAL A 160 15.57 -4.64 12.97
CA VAL A 160 16.94 -4.68 12.44
C VAL A 160 17.96 -4.28 13.51
N LYS A 161 17.72 -3.16 14.18
CA LYS A 161 18.62 -2.65 15.25
C LYS A 161 18.77 -3.62 16.42
N LYS A 162 17.70 -4.34 16.78
CA LYS A 162 17.70 -5.36 17.83
C LYS A 162 18.31 -6.70 17.38
N GLY A 163 18.81 -6.80 16.15
CA GLY A 163 19.42 -8.04 15.60
C GLY A 163 18.41 -9.16 15.32
N ARG A 164 17.09 -8.89 15.30
CA ARG A 164 16.04 -9.90 15.12
C ARG A 164 15.56 -10.04 13.68
N ILE A 165 16.21 -9.40 12.74
CA ILE A 165 15.80 -9.42 11.33
C ILE A 165 15.81 -10.81 10.73
N HIS A 166 16.73 -11.69 11.15
CA HIS A 166 16.81 -13.06 10.66
C HIS A 166 15.56 -13.87 11.05
N GLU A 167 15.14 -13.79 12.32
CA GLU A 167 13.90 -14.42 12.79
C GLU A 167 12.68 -13.89 12.02
N PHE A 168 12.63 -12.58 11.81
CA PHE A 168 11.55 -11.94 11.03
C PHE A 168 11.48 -12.46 9.59
N ILE A 169 12.62 -12.61 8.92
CA ILE A 169 12.70 -13.19 7.57
C ILE A 169 12.16 -14.63 7.57
N LEU A 170 12.61 -15.47 8.49
CA LEU A 170 12.15 -16.86 8.58
C LEU A 170 10.64 -16.98 8.78
N ILE A 171 10.05 -16.14 9.65
CA ILE A 171 8.60 -16.11 9.88
C ILE A 171 7.86 -15.66 8.60
N SER A 172 8.38 -14.63 7.92
CA SER A 172 7.78 -14.12 6.68
C SER A 172 7.82 -15.17 5.56
N GLU A 173 8.93 -15.90 5.43
CA GLU A 173 9.06 -16.99 4.47
C GLU A 173 8.13 -18.16 4.80
N ALA A 174 8.00 -18.53 6.07
CA ALA A 174 7.10 -19.59 6.52
C ALA A 174 5.62 -19.23 6.25
N LEU A 175 5.21 -17.96 6.48
CA LEU A 175 3.87 -17.48 6.15
C LEU A 175 3.62 -17.56 4.64
N HIS A 176 4.59 -17.14 3.82
CA HIS A 176 4.51 -17.22 2.37
C HIS A 176 4.36 -18.66 1.88
N GLU A 177 5.19 -19.58 2.41
CA GLU A 177 5.11 -21.00 2.05
C GLU A 177 3.78 -21.63 2.45
N LYS A 178 3.28 -21.31 3.64
CA LYS A 178 1.95 -21.74 4.09
C LYS A 178 0.85 -21.31 3.11
N LYS A 179 0.94 -20.09 2.58
CA LYS A 179 -0.04 -19.59 1.59
C LYS A 179 0.04 -20.35 0.26
N ILE A 180 1.25 -20.67 -0.20
CA ILE A 180 1.44 -21.47 -1.42
C ILE A 180 0.85 -22.86 -1.25
N ALA A 181 1.04 -23.49 -0.08
CA ALA A 181 0.42 -24.77 0.23
C ALA A 181 -1.11 -24.70 0.20
N GLN A 182 -1.71 -23.68 0.82
CA GLN A 182 -3.16 -23.46 0.78
C GLN A 182 -3.69 -23.32 -0.67
N ILE A 183 -2.96 -22.62 -1.53
CA ILE A 183 -3.31 -22.49 -2.95
C ILE A 183 -3.25 -23.87 -3.64
N ALA A 184 -2.25 -24.69 -3.37
CA ALA A 184 -2.14 -26.04 -3.91
C ALA A 184 -3.31 -26.92 -3.47
N ASP A 185 -3.72 -26.86 -2.20
CA ASP A 185 -4.88 -27.56 -1.66
C ASP A 185 -6.18 -27.13 -2.35
N MET A 186 -6.35 -25.82 -2.55
CA MET A 186 -7.52 -25.27 -3.24
C MET A 186 -7.59 -25.76 -4.71
N ILE A 187 -6.45 -25.81 -5.41
CA ILE A 187 -6.36 -26.33 -6.78
C ILE A 187 -6.80 -27.78 -6.84
N LEU A 188 -6.34 -28.61 -5.90
CA LEU A 188 -6.72 -30.02 -5.80
C LEU A 188 -8.23 -30.18 -5.53
N GLN A 189 -8.75 -29.47 -4.52
CA GLN A 189 -10.18 -29.50 -4.15
C GLN A 189 -11.09 -29.10 -5.31
N GLN A 190 -10.71 -28.03 -6.02
CA GLN A 190 -11.46 -27.52 -7.17
C GLN A 190 -11.22 -28.30 -8.46
N LYS A 191 -10.35 -29.30 -8.44
CA LYS A 191 -9.98 -30.14 -9.61
C LYS A 191 -9.53 -29.30 -10.83
N LYS A 192 -8.83 -28.17 -10.59
CA LYS A 192 -8.35 -27.31 -11.68
C LYS A 192 -7.22 -27.96 -12.43
N ARG A 193 -7.29 -27.96 -13.77
CA ARG A 193 -6.29 -28.54 -14.65
C ARG A 193 -5.35 -27.50 -15.26
N ILE A 194 -5.79 -26.27 -15.37
CA ILE A 194 -5.02 -25.13 -15.91
C ILE A 194 -4.96 -24.06 -14.84
N ILE A 195 -3.75 -23.61 -14.52
CA ILE A 195 -3.45 -22.56 -13.56
C ILE A 195 -2.69 -21.46 -14.32
N LEU A 196 -3.27 -20.25 -14.36
CA LEU A 196 -2.64 -19.10 -14.98
C LEU A 196 -1.97 -18.25 -13.90
N ILE A 197 -0.67 -17.98 -14.06
CA ILE A 197 0.12 -17.15 -13.16
C ILE A 197 0.53 -15.89 -13.93
N ALA A 198 -0.05 -14.75 -13.58
CA ALA A 198 0.22 -13.47 -14.19
C ALA A 198 0.80 -12.47 -13.17
N GLY A 199 1.60 -11.55 -13.65
CA GLY A 199 2.18 -10.48 -12.84
C GLY A 199 3.19 -9.67 -13.62
N PRO A 200 3.60 -8.49 -13.14
CA PRO A 200 4.57 -7.63 -13.81
C PRO A 200 5.96 -8.31 -13.90
N SER A 201 6.86 -7.71 -14.66
CA SER A 201 8.25 -8.16 -14.71
C SER A 201 8.88 -8.10 -13.31
N SER A 202 9.76 -9.03 -13.01
CA SER A 202 10.45 -9.16 -11.71
C SER A 202 9.53 -9.36 -10.48
N SER A 203 8.25 -9.72 -10.67
CA SER A 203 7.30 -9.99 -9.57
C SER A 203 7.46 -11.38 -8.92
N GLY A 204 8.43 -12.20 -9.36
CA GLY A 204 8.64 -13.52 -8.81
C GLY A 204 7.75 -14.64 -9.38
N LYS A 205 7.05 -14.42 -10.53
CA LYS A 205 6.19 -15.44 -11.16
C LYS A 205 6.84 -16.82 -11.31
N THR A 206 8.06 -16.86 -11.83
CA THR A 206 8.80 -18.12 -12.05
C THR A 206 9.13 -18.83 -10.73
N THR A 207 9.54 -18.07 -9.71
CA THR A 207 9.82 -18.61 -8.37
C THR A 207 8.54 -19.16 -7.74
N PHE A 208 7.46 -18.40 -7.81
CA PHE A 208 6.15 -18.83 -7.33
C PHE A 208 5.67 -20.10 -8.04
N ALA A 209 5.75 -20.17 -9.38
CA ALA A 209 5.34 -21.33 -10.16
C ALA A 209 6.12 -22.58 -9.76
N ARG A 210 7.44 -22.44 -9.52
CA ARG A 210 8.28 -23.58 -9.06
C ARG A 210 7.88 -24.05 -7.67
N ARG A 211 7.68 -23.14 -6.71
CA ARG A 211 7.26 -23.48 -5.34
C ARG A 211 5.84 -24.08 -5.31
N LEU A 212 4.90 -23.52 -6.06
CA LEU A 212 3.56 -24.08 -6.22
C LEU A 212 3.63 -25.49 -6.84
N GLY A 213 4.47 -25.68 -7.85
CA GLY A 213 4.70 -27.00 -8.46
C GLY A 213 5.20 -28.04 -7.48
N ILE A 214 6.03 -27.67 -6.49
CA ILE A 214 6.45 -28.55 -5.40
C ILE A 214 5.24 -28.93 -4.52
N GLN A 215 4.47 -27.97 -4.08
CA GLN A 215 3.29 -28.23 -3.24
C GLN A 215 2.20 -29.07 -3.96
N LEU A 216 2.03 -28.86 -5.25
CA LEU A 216 1.13 -29.70 -6.06
C LEU A 216 1.61 -31.16 -6.14
N ARG A 217 2.95 -31.39 -6.20
CA ARG A 217 3.52 -32.75 -6.14
C ARG A 217 3.35 -33.39 -4.78
N VAL A 218 3.46 -32.65 -3.69
CA VAL A 218 3.14 -33.10 -2.33
C VAL A 218 1.69 -33.60 -2.27
N ASN A 219 0.77 -32.93 -2.98
CA ASN A 219 -0.63 -33.32 -3.10
C ASN A 219 -0.88 -34.42 -4.15
N GLY A 220 0.17 -35.06 -4.67
CA GLY A 220 0.07 -36.18 -5.63
C GLY A 220 -0.18 -35.79 -7.08
N LEU A 221 -0.17 -34.52 -7.41
CA LEU A 221 -0.33 -34.02 -8.78
C LEU A 221 1.02 -33.99 -9.52
N ARG A 222 0.99 -33.97 -10.84
CA ARG A 222 2.20 -33.85 -11.70
C ARG A 222 2.05 -32.59 -12.58
N PRO A 223 2.37 -31.39 -12.04
CA PRO A 223 2.25 -30.18 -12.81
C PRO A 223 3.31 -30.09 -13.91
N LEU A 224 2.91 -29.56 -15.07
CA LEU A 224 3.80 -29.13 -16.15
C LEU A 224 3.85 -27.59 -16.10
N ASN A 225 5.04 -27.02 -15.89
CA ASN A 225 5.24 -25.59 -15.96
C ASN A 225 5.56 -25.17 -17.39
N ILE A 226 4.78 -24.25 -17.93
CA ILE A 226 4.96 -23.68 -19.26
C ILE A 226 5.21 -22.17 -19.08
N SER A 227 6.36 -21.69 -19.53
CA SER A 227 6.66 -20.27 -19.56
C SER A 227 6.24 -19.69 -20.90
N VAL A 228 5.45 -18.63 -20.88
CA VAL A 228 5.07 -17.91 -22.12
C VAL A 228 6.31 -17.27 -22.77
N ASP A 229 7.33 -16.93 -21.96
CA ASP A 229 8.59 -16.36 -22.47
C ASP A 229 9.35 -17.31 -23.40
N ASP A 230 9.15 -18.62 -23.28
CA ASP A 230 9.77 -19.64 -24.14
C ASP A 230 9.18 -19.66 -25.57
N TYR A 231 8.08 -18.95 -25.79
CA TYR A 231 7.37 -18.90 -27.08
C TYR A 231 7.53 -17.55 -27.79
N PHE A 232 8.30 -16.62 -27.26
CA PHE A 232 8.59 -15.38 -27.95
C PHE A 232 9.50 -15.64 -29.15
N VAL A 233 9.14 -15.04 -30.29
CA VAL A 233 9.99 -14.97 -31.48
C VAL A 233 10.88 -13.73 -31.41
N ASP A 234 11.94 -13.72 -32.22
CA ASP A 234 12.80 -12.54 -32.34
C ASP A 234 12.00 -11.31 -32.78
N LYS A 235 12.44 -10.13 -32.32
CA LYS A 235 11.77 -8.84 -32.66
C LYS A 235 11.61 -8.61 -34.14
N THR A 236 12.53 -9.15 -34.96
CA THR A 236 12.48 -9.08 -36.43
C THR A 236 11.37 -9.94 -37.04
N GLN A 237 10.84 -10.91 -36.28
CA GLN A 237 9.79 -11.83 -36.71
C GLN A 237 8.44 -11.52 -36.08
N THR A 238 8.41 -10.56 -35.15
CA THR A 238 7.16 -10.13 -34.47
C THR A 238 6.31 -9.34 -35.48
N PRO A 239 5.04 -9.73 -35.71
CA PRO A 239 4.14 -8.94 -36.53
C PRO A 239 4.01 -7.52 -35.97
N LEU A 240 3.96 -6.53 -36.85
CA LEU A 240 3.62 -5.15 -36.48
C LEU A 240 2.11 -5.05 -36.28
N ASP A 241 1.66 -4.41 -35.19
CA ASP A 241 0.25 -4.10 -34.91
C ASP A 241 -0.29 -3.07 -35.92
#